data_10bb3c6fb777dbfad8e89cb02d3025e3
#
_entry.id   10bb3c6fb777dbfad8e89cb02d3025e3
#
_cell.length_a   1.000
_cell.length_b   1.000
_cell.length_c   1.000
_cell.angle_alpha   90.00
_cell.angle_beta   90.00
_cell.angle_gamma   90.00
#
_symmetry.space_group_name_H-M   'P 1'
#
loop_
_entity.id
_entity.type
_entity.pdbx_description
1 polymer ?
#
loop_
_entity_poly.entity_id
_entity_poly.type
_entity_poly.pdbx_seq_one_letter_code
_entity_poly.pdbx_strand_id
1 'polypeptide(L)'
;MRTTQGPRKVDVIYRRLDDDFLDPLSFRADSALGVPGLLSVYRAGRVTLANAIGTGIADDKSTYLYVPDMIRFYLSEEPILSNVPTWRCGRPEELSHVLANMHDLVVKEVHGAGGYGMLVGPSASRAEVESFKERVRANPANYIAQPTLALSTVPTYVESG
;
A
#
# COMPACT_ATOMS: atom_id res chain seq x y z
N MET A 1 7.58 -28.34 -5.05
CA MET A 1 7.28 -27.53 -6.25
C MET A 1 7.51 -28.39 -7.51
N ARG A 2 6.70 -28.23 -8.53
CA ARG A 2 6.97 -28.86 -9.84
C ARG A 2 7.96 -28.02 -10.64
N THR A 3 9.00 -28.65 -11.14
CA THR A 3 10.00 -28.05 -12.02
C THR A 3 10.03 -28.77 -13.36
N THR A 4 10.77 -28.26 -14.33
CA THR A 4 11.00 -28.91 -15.62
C THR A 4 11.74 -30.26 -15.50
N GLN A 5 12.38 -30.50 -14.35
CA GLN A 5 13.08 -31.74 -14.02
C GLN A 5 12.29 -32.64 -13.06
N GLY A 6 10.99 -32.37 -12.86
CA GLY A 6 10.11 -33.09 -11.94
C GLY A 6 9.92 -32.40 -10.58
N PRO A 7 9.23 -33.05 -9.64
CA PRO A 7 8.96 -32.50 -8.33
C PRO A 7 10.24 -32.31 -7.51
N ARG A 8 10.39 -31.15 -6.89
CA ARG A 8 11.49 -30.83 -5.98
C ARG A 8 10.95 -30.30 -4.65
N LYS A 9 11.58 -30.66 -3.53
CA LYS A 9 11.33 -30.03 -2.24
C LYS A 9 11.79 -28.58 -2.30
N VAL A 10 11.02 -27.69 -1.66
CA VAL A 10 11.35 -26.26 -1.49
C VAL A 10 11.34 -25.99 -0.01
N ASP A 11 12.40 -25.41 0.52
CA ASP A 11 12.54 -25.07 1.93
C ASP A 11 12.14 -23.62 2.21
N VAL A 12 12.35 -22.72 1.23
CA VAL A 12 12.00 -21.29 1.34
C VAL A 12 11.30 -20.83 0.06
N ILE A 13 10.22 -20.09 0.22
CA ILE A 13 9.53 -19.39 -0.87
C ILE A 13 9.66 -17.89 -0.60
N TYR A 14 10.40 -17.18 -1.46
CA TYR A 14 10.35 -15.74 -1.52
C TYR A 14 9.14 -15.32 -2.36
N ARG A 15 8.28 -14.46 -1.81
CA ARG A 15 7.06 -14.00 -2.48
C ARG A 15 7.07 -12.50 -2.74
N ARG A 16 6.41 -12.11 -3.82
CA ARG A 16 6.02 -10.73 -4.15
C ARG A 16 4.52 -10.70 -4.46
N LEU A 17 3.75 -11.30 -3.59
CA LEU A 17 2.33 -11.51 -3.73
C LEU A 17 1.66 -11.12 -2.42
N ASP A 18 0.59 -10.36 -2.49
CA ASP A 18 -0.18 -9.98 -1.31
C ASP A 18 -0.79 -11.21 -0.62
N ASP A 19 -1.00 -11.11 0.67
CA ASP A 19 -1.52 -12.22 1.48
C ASP A 19 -2.83 -12.78 0.94
N ASP A 20 -3.73 -11.92 0.48
CA ASP A 20 -5.03 -12.29 -0.07
C ASP A 20 -4.94 -13.26 -1.25
N PHE A 21 -3.87 -13.17 -2.04
CA PHE A 21 -3.68 -14.02 -3.21
C PHE A 21 -2.87 -15.30 -2.94
N LEU A 22 -2.35 -15.47 -1.72
CA LEU A 22 -1.35 -16.49 -1.42
C LEU A 22 -1.89 -17.92 -1.43
N ASP A 23 -3.09 -18.13 -0.90
CA ASP A 23 -3.73 -19.46 -0.79
C ASP A 23 -5.25 -19.33 -0.97
N PRO A 24 -5.80 -19.76 -2.11
CA PRO A 24 -7.23 -19.67 -2.37
C PRO A 24 -8.12 -20.50 -1.44
N LEU A 25 -7.56 -21.45 -0.70
CA LEU A 25 -8.32 -22.22 0.31
C LEU A 25 -8.43 -21.48 1.65
N SER A 26 -7.61 -20.46 1.88
CA SER A 26 -7.52 -19.77 3.17
C SER A 26 -7.85 -18.30 3.08
N PHE A 27 -7.67 -17.69 1.91
CA PHE A 27 -7.86 -16.26 1.66
C PHE A 27 -8.85 -16.08 0.50
N ARG A 28 -8.44 -15.41 -0.53
CA ARG A 28 -9.28 -15.05 -1.68
C ARG A 28 -9.48 -16.25 -2.61
N ALA A 29 -10.69 -16.79 -2.63
CA ALA A 29 -11.02 -18.05 -3.33
C ALA A 29 -10.85 -18.01 -4.87
N ASP A 30 -10.93 -16.80 -5.48
CA ASP A 30 -10.74 -16.59 -6.92
C ASP A 30 -9.28 -16.33 -7.30
N SER A 31 -8.33 -16.48 -6.38
CA SER A 31 -6.91 -16.28 -6.67
C SER A 31 -6.37 -17.38 -7.57
N ALA A 32 -5.97 -17.00 -8.79
CA ALA A 32 -5.21 -17.84 -9.71
C ALA A 32 -3.69 -17.75 -9.52
N LEU A 33 -3.20 -16.85 -8.68
CA LEU A 33 -1.78 -16.60 -8.44
C LEU A 33 -1.22 -17.42 -7.28
N GLY A 34 -2.07 -17.80 -6.34
CA GLY A 34 -1.69 -18.52 -5.13
C GLY A 34 -1.61 -20.04 -5.32
N VAL A 35 -1.14 -20.70 -4.29
CA VAL A 35 -1.02 -22.17 -4.26
C VAL A 35 -2.00 -22.72 -3.24
N PRO A 36 -3.02 -23.52 -3.67
CA PRO A 36 -3.96 -24.12 -2.75
C PRO A 36 -3.27 -24.97 -1.68
N GLY A 37 -3.57 -24.71 -0.40
CA GLY A 37 -3.02 -25.43 0.74
C GLY A 37 -1.63 -24.95 1.21
N LEU A 38 -1.09 -23.89 0.63
CA LEU A 38 0.22 -23.35 1.02
C LEU A 38 0.26 -22.95 2.49
N LEU A 39 -0.81 -22.35 3.01
CA LEU A 39 -0.90 -21.94 4.41
C LEU A 39 -0.82 -23.14 5.36
N SER A 40 -1.44 -24.26 5.00
CA SER A 40 -1.39 -25.51 5.80
C SER A 40 0.03 -26.07 5.85
N VAL A 41 0.74 -26.06 4.73
CA VAL A 41 2.14 -26.50 4.62
C VAL A 41 3.08 -25.58 5.43
N TYR A 42 2.85 -24.28 5.37
CA TYR A 42 3.58 -23.28 6.15
C TYR A 42 3.34 -23.48 7.66
N ARG A 43 2.09 -23.62 8.11
CA ARG A 43 1.77 -23.87 9.53
C ARG A 43 2.35 -25.18 10.06
N ALA A 44 2.47 -26.18 9.20
CA ALA A 44 3.14 -27.44 9.56
C ALA A 44 4.67 -27.34 9.60
N GLY A 45 5.26 -26.15 9.40
CA GLY A 45 6.72 -25.93 9.43
C GLY A 45 7.48 -26.63 8.29
N ARG A 46 6.79 -26.93 7.19
CA ARG A 46 7.38 -27.65 6.04
C ARG A 46 8.02 -26.75 5.01
N VAL A 47 7.72 -25.46 5.05
CA VAL A 47 8.27 -24.43 4.17
C VAL A 47 8.32 -23.11 4.93
N THR A 48 9.32 -22.31 4.66
CA THR A 48 9.42 -20.93 5.15
C THR A 48 8.93 -19.97 4.07
N LEU A 49 8.12 -18.99 4.45
CA LEU A 49 7.72 -17.90 3.56
C LEU A 49 8.54 -16.64 3.90
N ALA A 50 9.25 -16.15 2.95
CA ALA A 50 9.86 -14.83 2.98
C ALA A 50 9.10 -13.95 1.97
N ASN A 51 8.42 -13.00 2.41
CA ASN A 51 8.01 -12.36 3.62
C ASN A 51 6.92 -13.14 4.37
N ALA A 52 6.85 -13.01 5.69
CA ALA A 52 5.83 -13.66 6.50
C ALA A 52 4.41 -13.19 6.14
N ILE A 53 3.42 -14.04 6.42
CA ILE A 53 2.00 -13.65 6.33
C ILE A 53 1.70 -12.61 7.41
N GLY A 54 0.88 -11.60 7.06
CA GLY A 54 0.53 -10.48 7.95
C GLY A 54 1.45 -9.26 7.81
N THR A 55 2.47 -9.29 6.96
CA THR A 55 3.38 -8.15 6.74
C THR A 55 2.76 -7.03 5.89
N GLY A 56 1.59 -7.23 5.32
CA GLY A 56 0.86 -6.21 4.54
C GLY A 56 0.55 -4.92 5.31
N ILE A 57 0.58 -4.96 6.64
CA ILE A 57 0.48 -3.74 7.48
C ILE A 57 1.61 -2.75 7.20
N ALA A 58 2.77 -3.21 6.74
CA ALA A 58 3.90 -2.35 6.37
C ALA A 58 3.65 -1.58 5.05
N ASP A 59 2.76 -2.09 4.21
CA ASP A 59 2.35 -1.45 2.94
C ASP A 59 1.15 -0.51 3.11
N ASP A 60 0.47 -0.58 4.26
CA ASP A 60 -0.67 0.26 4.59
C ASP A 60 -0.22 1.72 4.77
N LYS A 61 -0.70 2.59 3.87
CA LYS A 61 -0.32 4.01 3.88
C LYS A 61 -0.83 4.76 5.12
N SER A 62 -1.80 4.22 5.85
CA SER A 62 -2.26 4.81 7.11
C SER A 62 -1.31 4.49 8.27
N THR A 63 -0.59 3.36 8.20
CA THR A 63 0.43 2.99 9.19
C THR A 63 1.61 3.96 9.17
N TYR A 64 1.96 4.50 8.01
CA TYR A 64 3.02 5.50 7.84
C TYR A 64 2.90 6.71 8.77
N LEU A 65 1.68 7.14 9.06
CA LEU A 65 1.40 8.28 9.95
C LEU A 65 1.88 8.07 11.38
N TYR A 66 1.93 6.83 11.83
CA TYR A 66 2.33 6.48 13.20
C TYR A 66 3.85 6.29 13.36
N VAL A 67 4.60 6.22 12.27
CA VAL A 67 6.04 5.95 12.34
C VAL A 67 6.79 6.95 13.22
N PRO A 68 6.56 8.27 13.15
CA PRO A 68 7.20 9.23 14.05
C PRO A 68 6.89 8.97 15.53
N ASP A 69 5.65 8.63 15.84
CA ASP A 69 5.22 8.35 17.20
C ASP A 69 5.78 7.02 17.70
N MET A 70 5.90 6.02 16.83
CA MET A 70 6.55 4.76 17.14
C MET A 70 8.04 4.96 17.46
N ILE A 71 8.75 5.81 16.70
CA ILE A 71 10.15 6.14 16.97
C ILE A 71 10.28 6.77 18.36
N ARG A 72 9.47 7.77 18.67
CA ARG A 72 9.48 8.41 19.99
C ARG A 72 9.16 7.44 21.11
N PHE A 73 8.16 6.58 20.91
CA PHE A 73 7.70 5.65 21.93
C PHE A 73 8.69 4.52 22.18
N TYR A 74 9.19 3.86 21.15
CA TYR A 74 10.04 2.68 21.31
C TYR A 74 11.52 2.99 21.47
N LEU A 75 12.00 4.07 20.81
CA LEU A 75 13.43 4.41 20.83
C LEU A 75 13.75 5.59 21.73
N SER A 76 12.73 6.34 22.19
CA SER A 76 12.91 7.59 22.94
C SER A 76 13.76 8.61 22.17
N GLU A 77 13.63 8.62 20.83
CA GLU A 77 14.37 9.48 19.91
C GLU A 77 13.42 10.33 19.08
N GLU A 78 13.93 11.44 18.52
CA GLU A 78 13.22 12.19 17.49
C GLU A 78 13.50 11.60 16.09
N PRO A 79 12.50 11.57 15.21
CA PRO A 79 12.71 11.12 13.83
C PRO A 79 13.76 11.95 13.11
N ILE A 80 14.73 11.28 12.47
CA ILE A 80 15.76 11.95 11.64
C ILE A 80 15.14 12.49 10.35
N LEU A 81 14.21 11.74 9.76
CA LEU A 81 13.50 12.13 8.54
C LEU A 81 12.09 12.59 8.87
N SER A 82 11.67 13.69 8.27
CA SER A 82 10.31 14.19 8.38
C SER A 82 9.37 13.41 7.46
N ASN A 83 8.22 12.98 7.99
CA ASN A 83 7.16 12.43 7.19
C ASN A 83 6.46 13.53 6.38
N VAL A 84 5.98 13.16 5.19
CA VAL A 84 5.05 14.03 4.45
C VAL A 84 3.77 14.18 5.28
N PRO A 85 3.26 15.41 5.48
CA PRO A 85 1.96 15.61 6.12
C PRO A 85 0.91 14.76 5.45
N THR A 86 0.15 14.02 6.25
CA THR A 86 -0.81 13.04 5.71
C THR A 86 -2.09 13.10 6.53
N TRP A 87 -3.22 13.21 5.87
CA TRP A 87 -4.55 13.20 6.46
C TRP A 87 -5.23 11.85 6.24
N ARG A 88 -5.88 11.33 7.28
CA ARG A 88 -6.70 10.11 7.21
C ARG A 88 -8.16 10.49 7.01
N CYS A 89 -8.72 10.14 5.87
CA CYS A 89 -10.12 10.45 5.59
C CYS A 89 -11.10 9.70 6.53
N GLY A 90 -10.66 8.66 7.20
CA GLY A 90 -11.44 7.99 8.25
C GLY A 90 -11.70 8.84 9.52
N ARG A 91 -11.03 9.98 9.67
CA ARG A 91 -11.27 10.95 10.75
C ARG A 91 -12.15 12.10 10.23
N PRO A 92 -13.30 12.40 10.86
CA PRO A 92 -14.25 13.39 10.33
C PRO A 92 -13.65 14.79 10.08
N GLU A 93 -12.76 15.24 10.95
CA GLU A 93 -12.11 16.55 10.84
C GLU A 93 -11.13 16.57 9.66
N GLU A 94 -10.32 15.53 9.53
CA GLU A 94 -9.38 15.37 8.44
C GLU A 94 -10.09 15.16 7.10
N LEU A 95 -11.19 14.40 7.08
CA LEU A 95 -12.05 14.23 5.91
C LEU A 95 -12.59 15.56 5.40
N SER A 96 -13.10 16.41 6.30
CA SER A 96 -13.62 17.72 5.93
C SER A 96 -12.56 18.59 5.26
N HIS A 97 -11.35 18.59 5.81
CA HIS A 97 -10.21 19.27 5.20
C HIS A 97 -9.88 18.73 3.80
N VAL A 98 -9.80 17.41 3.65
CA VAL A 98 -9.48 16.76 2.37
C VAL A 98 -10.53 17.05 1.32
N LEU A 99 -11.82 16.97 1.64
CA LEU A 99 -12.89 17.25 0.69
C LEU A 99 -12.91 18.72 0.23
N ALA A 100 -12.57 19.65 1.13
CA ALA A 100 -12.50 21.08 0.79
C ALA A 100 -11.30 21.40 -0.12
N ASN A 101 -10.15 20.74 0.07
CA ASN A 101 -8.89 21.06 -0.57
C ASN A 101 -8.42 20.00 -1.59
N MET A 102 -9.29 19.07 -1.98
CA MET A 102 -8.91 17.91 -2.82
C MET A 102 -8.23 18.29 -4.14
N HIS A 103 -8.53 19.47 -4.68
CA HIS A 103 -7.91 19.98 -5.90
C HIS A 103 -6.40 20.29 -5.76
N ASP A 104 -5.90 20.44 -4.53
CA ASP A 104 -4.46 20.71 -4.24
C ASP A 104 -3.74 19.47 -3.69
N LEU A 105 -4.46 18.39 -3.44
CA LEU A 105 -3.96 17.22 -2.75
C LEU A 105 -3.77 16.04 -3.68
N VAL A 106 -2.90 15.13 -3.26
CA VAL A 106 -2.83 13.76 -3.79
C VAL A 106 -3.60 12.85 -2.84
N VAL A 107 -4.71 12.28 -3.30
CA VAL A 107 -5.55 11.37 -2.51
C VAL A 107 -5.31 9.94 -3.00
N LYS A 108 -5.09 9.01 -2.07
CA LYS A 108 -4.68 7.62 -2.37
C LYS A 108 -5.50 6.63 -1.56
N GLU A 109 -5.79 5.48 -2.17
CA GLU A 109 -6.28 4.34 -1.39
C GLU A 109 -5.20 3.83 -0.43
N VAL A 110 -5.62 3.45 0.78
CA VAL A 110 -4.74 2.95 1.84
C VAL A 110 -3.94 1.73 1.38
N HIS A 111 -4.62 0.77 0.75
CA HIS A 111 -4.03 -0.48 0.25
C HIS A 111 -3.72 -0.47 -1.25
N GLY A 112 -4.00 0.62 -1.96
CA GLY A 112 -3.76 0.74 -3.40
C GLY A 112 -2.27 0.73 -3.75
N ALA A 113 -1.94 0.14 -4.90
CA ALA A 113 -0.58 0.11 -5.46
C ALA A 113 -0.61 0.51 -6.95
N GLY A 114 0.56 0.79 -7.53
CA GLY A 114 0.70 1.06 -8.96
C GLY A 114 -0.02 2.30 -9.49
N GLY A 115 -0.40 3.25 -8.63
CA GLY A 115 -1.14 4.46 -9.01
C GLY A 115 -2.65 4.25 -9.22
N TYR A 116 -3.16 3.03 -9.08
CA TYR A 116 -4.59 2.77 -9.11
C TYR A 116 -5.27 3.35 -7.86
N GLY A 117 -6.53 3.83 -8.03
CA GLY A 117 -7.28 4.41 -6.91
C GLY A 117 -6.68 5.71 -6.36
N MET A 118 -5.91 6.45 -7.17
CA MET A 118 -5.27 7.70 -6.79
C MET A 118 -5.81 8.87 -7.60
N LEU A 119 -5.93 10.04 -6.96
CA LEU A 119 -6.20 11.32 -7.59
C LEU A 119 -5.03 12.26 -7.33
N VAL A 120 -4.53 12.88 -8.37
CA VAL A 120 -3.59 14.02 -8.28
C VAL A 120 -4.40 15.28 -8.57
N GLY A 121 -4.86 15.96 -7.51
CA GLY A 121 -5.79 17.07 -7.60
C GLY A 121 -5.41 18.17 -8.59
N PRO A 122 -4.15 18.68 -8.56
CA PRO A 122 -3.72 19.72 -9.51
C PRO A 122 -3.75 19.31 -10.98
N SER A 123 -3.73 18.02 -11.30
CA SER A 123 -3.78 17.49 -12.66
C SER A 123 -5.15 16.99 -13.07
N ALA A 124 -6.11 16.97 -12.14
CA ALA A 124 -7.43 16.43 -12.34
C ALA A 124 -8.42 17.52 -12.81
N SER A 125 -9.34 17.16 -13.67
CA SER A 125 -10.47 18.02 -14.02
C SER A 125 -11.42 18.17 -12.82
N ARG A 126 -12.21 19.23 -12.83
CA ARG A 126 -13.24 19.45 -11.80
C ARG A 126 -14.22 18.28 -11.68
N ALA A 127 -14.59 17.67 -12.78
CA ALA A 127 -15.50 16.52 -12.78
C ALA A 127 -14.88 15.30 -12.13
N GLU A 128 -13.59 15.02 -12.36
CA GLU A 128 -12.85 13.95 -11.70
C GLU A 128 -12.73 14.18 -10.20
N VAL A 129 -12.42 15.41 -9.79
CA VAL A 129 -12.35 15.78 -8.37
C VAL A 129 -13.70 15.54 -7.69
N GLU A 130 -14.82 15.99 -8.26
CA GLU A 130 -16.14 15.78 -7.66
C GLU A 130 -16.52 14.28 -7.62
N SER A 131 -16.26 13.53 -8.68
CA SER A 131 -16.45 12.07 -8.69
C SER A 131 -15.61 11.38 -7.62
N PHE A 132 -14.38 11.82 -7.42
CA PHE A 132 -13.50 11.24 -6.42
C PHE A 132 -13.92 11.57 -4.99
N LYS A 133 -14.47 12.78 -4.75
CA LYS A 133 -15.07 13.16 -3.46
C LYS A 133 -16.19 12.19 -3.05
N GLU A 134 -17.05 11.80 -4.00
CA GLU A 134 -18.13 10.84 -3.72
C GLU A 134 -17.55 9.46 -3.32
N ARG A 135 -16.51 9.00 -4.00
CA ARG A 135 -15.82 7.75 -3.64
C ARG A 135 -15.23 7.81 -2.23
N VAL A 136 -14.56 8.92 -1.89
CA VAL A 136 -13.98 9.12 -0.55
C VAL A 136 -15.07 9.18 0.52
N ARG A 137 -16.20 9.87 0.25
CA ARG A 137 -17.35 9.91 1.18
C ARG A 137 -17.97 8.52 1.41
N ALA A 138 -18.05 7.70 0.36
CA ALA A 138 -18.63 6.36 0.44
C ALA A 138 -17.78 5.40 1.30
N ASN A 139 -16.46 5.54 1.31
CA ASN A 139 -15.56 4.71 2.09
C ASN A 139 -14.34 5.51 2.61
N PRO A 140 -14.55 6.45 3.53
CA PRO A 140 -13.47 7.36 3.95
C PRO A 140 -12.29 6.64 4.62
N ALA A 141 -12.52 5.52 5.31
CA ALA A 141 -11.46 4.77 5.97
C ALA A 141 -10.43 4.19 5.00
N ASN A 142 -10.80 4.03 3.72
CA ASN A 142 -9.90 3.50 2.68
C ASN A 142 -9.02 4.58 2.02
N TYR A 143 -9.05 5.83 2.48
CA TYR A 143 -8.32 6.91 1.83
C TYR A 143 -7.46 7.70 2.79
N ILE A 144 -6.29 8.11 2.28
CA ILE A 144 -5.43 9.14 2.84
C ILE A 144 -5.22 10.24 1.81
N ALA A 145 -4.84 11.42 2.29
CA ALA A 145 -4.44 12.53 1.43
C ALA A 145 -3.10 13.13 1.87
N GLN A 146 -2.37 13.64 0.93
CA GLN A 146 -1.07 14.30 1.13
C GLN A 146 -1.01 15.58 0.27
N PRO A 147 -0.21 16.59 0.65
CA PRO A 147 0.05 17.71 -0.24
C PRO A 147 0.77 17.24 -1.49
N THR A 148 0.54 17.91 -2.60
CA THR A 148 1.32 17.69 -3.82
C THR A 148 2.74 18.18 -3.61
N LEU A 149 3.71 17.30 -3.79
CA LEU A 149 5.12 17.62 -3.66
C LEU A 149 5.74 17.89 -5.02
N ALA A 150 6.54 18.95 -5.11
CA ALA A 150 7.43 19.16 -6.24
C ALA A 150 8.58 18.14 -6.18
N LEU A 151 8.73 17.34 -7.21
CA LEU A 151 9.83 16.37 -7.30
C LEU A 151 11.13 17.08 -7.67
N SER A 152 12.22 16.69 -7.03
CA SER A 152 13.56 17.12 -7.46
C SER A 152 13.92 16.45 -8.79
N THR A 153 14.68 17.17 -9.60
CA THR A 153 15.17 16.67 -10.88
C THR A 153 16.70 16.65 -10.89
N VAL A 154 17.28 15.77 -11.69
CA VAL A 154 18.71 15.67 -11.92
C VAL A 154 18.97 15.52 -13.41
N PRO A 155 20.00 16.18 -13.99
CA PRO A 155 20.41 15.95 -15.36
C PRO A 155 20.74 14.48 -15.56
N THR A 156 20.12 13.85 -16.56
CA THR A 156 20.32 12.45 -16.88
C THR A 156 20.75 12.32 -18.33
N TYR A 157 21.78 11.51 -18.60
CA TYR A 157 22.21 11.20 -19.96
C TYR A 157 21.10 10.40 -20.68
N VAL A 158 20.79 10.82 -21.90
CA VAL A 158 19.94 10.09 -22.84
C VAL A 158 20.65 10.00 -24.18
N GLU A 159 20.59 8.85 -24.84
CA GLU A 159 21.29 8.62 -26.12
C GLU A 159 20.66 9.40 -27.29
N SER A 160 19.38 9.74 -27.19
CA SER A 160 18.67 10.57 -28.15
C SER A 160 18.32 11.90 -27.50
N GLY A 161 19.08 12.92 -27.80
CA GLY A 161 18.80 14.31 -27.47
C GLY A 161 17.94 14.97 -28.54
#